data_a60454e9ff7ef330f45d10e03490131f
#
_entry.id   a60454e9ff7ef330f45d10e03490131f
#
_cell.length_a   1.000
_cell.length_b   1.000
_cell.length_c   1.000
_cell.angle_alpha   90.00
_cell.angle_beta   90.00
_cell.angle_gamma   90.00
#
_symmetry.space_group_name_H-M   'P 1'
#
loop_
_entity.id
_entity.type
_entity.pdbx_description
1 polymer ?
#
loop_
_entity_poly.entity_id
_entity_poly.type
_entity_poly.pdbx_seq_one_letter_code
_entity_poly.pdbx_strand_id
1 'polypeptide(L)'
;NKKSEHFWWFSQLEMKKDQNGTHEIQKGIVIYNSPYTSENQFTINYQQQIRDSISKMYLKGTTKDSYMISRNDDLAPMQSEAMYINDKYVFKTTGAWKMVNDKMGGPFINYAFLSKNNREIINIDGYVYAPNFEKSKLIRELEAIIYSALN
;
A
#
# COMPACT_ATOMS: atom_id res chain seq x y z
N ASN A 1 4.56 -8.72 -12.35
CA ASN A 1 5.46 -7.71 -11.77
C ASN A 1 5.68 -6.58 -12.76
N LYS A 2 5.52 -5.35 -12.31
CA LYS A 2 5.71 -4.14 -13.11
C LYS A 2 6.82 -3.30 -12.51
N LYS A 3 7.70 -2.77 -13.35
CA LYS A 3 8.84 -1.95 -12.94
C LYS A 3 8.98 -0.73 -13.84
N SER A 4 9.26 0.43 -13.25
CA SER A 4 9.75 1.63 -13.94
C SER A 4 10.87 2.25 -13.10
N GLU A 5 11.47 3.34 -13.52
CA GLU A 5 12.57 4.00 -12.80
C GLU A 5 12.26 4.31 -11.32
N HIS A 6 11.00 4.64 -11.01
CA HIS A 6 10.57 5.05 -9.68
C HIS A 6 9.41 4.22 -9.13
N PHE A 7 9.21 3.01 -9.68
CA PHE A 7 8.07 2.19 -9.33
C PHE A 7 8.37 0.69 -9.51
N TRP A 8 8.08 -0.10 -8.47
CA TRP A 8 8.12 -1.57 -8.50
C TRP A 8 6.82 -2.10 -7.92
N TRP A 9 6.26 -3.10 -8.58
CA TRP A 9 5.05 -3.76 -8.13
C TRP A 9 5.22 -5.27 -8.18
N PHE A 10 5.02 -5.89 -7.02
CA PHE A 10 5.03 -7.34 -6.82
C PHE A 10 3.67 -7.76 -6.30
N SER A 11 3.03 -8.71 -6.96
CA SER A 11 1.75 -9.26 -6.50
C SER A 11 1.77 -10.77 -6.51
N GLN A 12 1.05 -11.34 -5.56
CA GLN A 12 0.82 -12.78 -5.44
C GLN A 12 -0.67 -13.03 -5.43
N LEU A 13 -1.12 -13.91 -6.30
CA LEU A 13 -2.48 -14.40 -6.37
C LEU A 13 -2.51 -15.83 -5.85
N GLU A 14 -3.35 -16.10 -4.85
CA GLU A 14 -3.61 -17.42 -4.31
C GLU A 14 -5.08 -17.76 -4.46
N MET A 15 -5.36 -19.03 -4.80
CA MET A 15 -6.71 -19.59 -4.74
C MET A 15 -6.80 -20.50 -3.53
N LYS A 16 -7.62 -20.12 -2.55
CA LYS A 16 -7.90 -20.93 -1.37
C LYS A 16 -9.26 -21.62 -1.48
N LYS A 17 -9.28 -22.90 -1.20
CA LYS A 17 -10.48 -23.71 -1.18
C LYS A 17 -10.92 -24.00 0.26
N ASP A 18 -12.17 -23.74 0.56
CA ASP A 18 -12.81 -24.12 1.83
C ASP A 18 -14.16 -24.81 1.56
N GLN A 19 -14.94 -25.02 2.62
CA GLN A 19 -16.28 -25.66 2.49
C GLN A 19 -17.30 -24.82 1.67
N ASN A 20 -17.03 -23.54 1.45
CA ASN A 20 -17.89 -22.61 0.70
C ASN A 20 -17.43 -22.43 -0.75
N GLY A 21 -16.35 -23.08 -1.17
CA GLY A 21 -15.83 -23.02 -2.54
C GLY A 21 -14.39 -22.52 -2.63
N THR A 22 -14.02 -22.07 -3.82
CA THR A 22 -12.69 -21.53 -4.11
C THR A 22 -12.72 -20.00 -4.06
N HIS A 23 -11.79 -19.40 -3.33
CA HIS A 23 -11.73 -17.95 -3.10
C HIS A 23 -10.38 -17.39 -3.52
N GLU A 24 -10.43 -16.23 -4.15
CA GLU A 24 -9.24 -15.47 -4.55
C GLU A 24 -8.70 -14.65 -3.39
N ILE A 25 -7.37 -14.74 -3.19
CA ILE A 25 -6.61 -13.86 -2.31
C ILE A 25 -5.50 -13.22 -3.11
N GLN A 26 -5.46 -11.90 -3.12
CA GLN A 26 -4.38 -11.15 -3.73
C GLN A 26 -3.66 -10.32 -2.66
N LYS A 27 -2.34 -10.44 -2.64
CA LYS A 27 -1.44 -9.60 -1.84
C LYS A 27 -0.49 -8.88 -2.77
N GLY A 28 -0.23 -7.62 -2.51
CA GLY A 28 0.71 -6.86 -3.30
C GLY A 28 1.61 -5.98 -2.45
N ILE A 29 2.83 -5.78 -2.93
CA ILE A 29 3.78 -4.80 -2.42
C ILE A 29 4.13 -3.87 -3.56
N VAL A 30 4.01 -2.58 -3.30
CA VAL A 30 4.34 -1.51 -4.24
C VAL A 30 5.43 -0.66 -3.60
N ILE A 31 6.50 -0.43 -4.33
CA ILE A 31 7.58 0.45 -3.90
C ILE A 31 7.66 1.61 -4.89
N TYR A 32 7.63 2.82 -4.37
CA TYR A 32 7.77 4.03 -5.17
C TYR A 32 8.54 5.09 -4.41
N ASN A 33 9.15 6.01 -5.12
CA ASN A 33 9.89 7.10 -4.54
C ASN A 33 9.48 8.44 -5.16
N SER A 34 9.67 9.50 -4.39
CA SER A 34 9.42 10.87 -4.79
C SER A 34 10.49 11.80 -4.19
N PRO A 35 10.79 12.95 -4.83
CA PRO A 35 11.76 13.89 -4.27
C PRO A 35 11.34 14.38 -2.89
N TYR A 36 12.31 14.42 -1.96
CA TYR A 36 12.10 15.02 -0.65
C TYR A 36 12.36 16.52 -0.71
N THR A 37 11.38 17.31 -0.31
CA THR A 37 11.46 18.77 -0.30
C THR A 37 11.21 19.37 1.08
N SER A 38 10.38 18.74 1.90
CA SER A 38 10.11 19.20 3.28
C SER A 38 9.48 18.11 4.14
N GLU A 39 9.53 18.31 5.44
CA GLU A 39 8.89 17.40 6.43
C GLU A 39 7.35 17.36 6.31
N ASN A 40 6.74 18.36 5.67
CA ASN A 40 5.30 18.38 5.39
C ASN A 40 4.83 17.24 4.48
N GLN A 41 5.75 16.54 3.86
CA GLN A 41 5.46 15.34 3.08
C GLN A 41 5.18 14.11 3.97
N PHE A 42 5.53 14.15 5.25
CA PHE A 42 5.16 13.12 6.23
C PHE A 42 3.84 13.46 6.91
N THR A 43 2.78 13.53 6.12
CA THR A 43 1.39 13.77 6.53
C THR A 43 0.45 12.81 5.83
N ILE A 44 -0.72 12.55 6.41
CA ILE A 44 -1.76 11.71 5.77
C ILE A 44 -2.15 12.29 4.41
N ASN A 45 -2.37 13.61 4.34
CA ASN A 45 -2.79 14.25 3.08
C ASN A 45 -1.77 14.04 1.96
N TYR A 46 -0.49 14.26 2.23
CA TYR A 46 0.55 14.05 1.22
C TYR A 46 0.65 12.57 0.83
N GLN A 47 0.68 11.68 1.81
CA GLN A 47 0.78 10.23 1.56
C GLN A 47 -0.42 9.70 0.77
N GLN A 48 -1.61 10.21 1.04
CA GLN A 48 -2.79 9.87 0.25
C GLN A 48 -2.66 10.34 -1.19
N GLN A 49 -2.26 11.58 -1.40
CA GLN A 49 -2.10 12.16 -2.74
C GLN A 49 -1.08 11.42 -3.59
N ILE A 50 0.09 11.14 -3.05
CA ILE A 50 1.13 10.43 -3.81
C ILE A 50 0.75 8.98 -4.07
N ARG A 51 0.17 8.30 -3.09
CA ARG A 51 -0.31 6.94 -3.24
C ARG A 51 -1.37 6.85 -4.33
N ASP A 52 -2.36 7.72 -4.30
CA ASP A 52 -3.46 7.74 -5.28
C ASP A 52 -2.96 8.09 -6.69
N SER A 53 -2.00 9.00 -6.83
CA SER A 53 -1.37 9.32 -8.11
C SER A 53 -0.65 8.11 -8.71
N ILE A 54 0.15 7.42 -7.92
CA ILE A 54 0.88 6.22 -8.33
C ILE A 54 -0.12 5.09 -8.66
N SER A 55 -1.13 4.91 -7.83
CA SER A 55 -2.14 3.86 -8.03
C SER A 55 -2.96 4.08 -9.30
N LYS A 56 -3.35 5.31 -9.58
CA LYS A 56 -4.06 5.68 -10.82
C LYS A 56 -3.22 5.39 -12.05
N MET A 57 -1.92 5.62 -11.97
CA MET A 57 -1.00 5.43 -13.08
C MET A 57 -0.67 3.95 -13.33
N TYR A 58 -0.50 3.15 -12.28
CA TYR A 58 0.08 1.81 -12.37
C TYR A 58 -0.82 0.67 -11.85
N LEU A 59 -1.65 0.90 -10.84
CA LEU A 59 -2.50 -0.13 -10.23
C LEU A 59 -3.90 -0.15 -10.85
N LYS A 60 -3.94 -0.46 -12.14
CA LYS A 60 -5.18 -0.54 -12.91
C LYS A 60 -5.81 -1.92 -12.76
N GLY A 61 -7.14 -1.93 -12.71
CA GLY A 61 -7.92 -3.17 -12.69
C GLY A 61 -8.18 -3.73 -14.07
N THR A 62 -8.90 -4.84 -14.12
CA THR A 62 -9.32 -5.50 -15.35
C THR A 62 -10.53 -4.82 -15.99
N THR A 63 -11.37 -4.18 -15.19
CA THR A 63 -12.50 -3.40 -15.68
C THR A 63 -11.98 -2.12 -16.34
N LYS A 64 -12.60 -1.71 -17.44
CA LYS A 64 -12.21 -0.50 -18.18
C LYS A 64 -12.22 0.72 -17.26
N ASP A 65 -11.16 1.54 -17.33
CA ASP A 65 -10.97 2.75 -16.55
C ASP A 65 -10.99 2.55 -15.03
N SER A 66 -10.74 1.33 -14.57
CA SER A 66 -10.61 1.02 -13.15
C SER A 66 -9.18 1.17 -12.66
N TYR A 67 -9.03 1.71 -11.47
CA TYR A 67 -7.74 1.87 -10.79
C TYR A 67 -7.93 1.95 -9.28
N MET A 68 -6.89 1.63 -8.53
CA MET A 68 -6.91 1.67 -7.07
C MET A 68 -6.78 3.11 -6.57
N ILE A 69 -7.53 3.44 -5.53
CA ILE A 69 -7.37 4.67 -4.74
C ILE A 69 -7.47 4.34 -3.25
N SER A 70 -6.94 5.23 -2.43
CA SER A 70 -7.14 5.19 -0.98
C SER A 70 -8.56 5.63 -0.64
N ARG A 71 -9.16 4.95 0.33
CA ARG A 71 -10.40 5.36 0.96
C ARG A 71 -10.07 6.14 2.24
N ASN A 72 -10.63 7.32 2.40
CA ASN A 72 -10.46 8.14 3.58
C ASN A 72 -11.76 8.89 3.86
N ASP A 73 -12.68 8.22 4.51
CA ASP A 73 -14.00 8.73 4.90
C ASP A 73 -14.30 8.35 6.35
N ASP A 74 -15.47 8.78 6.86
CA ASP A 74 -15.85 8.54 8.25
C ASP A 74 -15.97 7.05 8.62
N LEU A 75 -16.23 6.18 7.64
CA LEU A 75 -16.35 4.74 7.85
C LEU A 75 -14.99 4.02 7.80
N ALA A 76 -14.03 4.59 7.09
CA ALA A 76 -12.70 4.03 6.94
C ALA A 76 -11.65 5.16 6.90
N PRO A 77 -11.43 5.86 8.01
CA PRO A 77 -10.45 6.93 8.06
C PRO A 77 -9.04 6.37 7.97
N MET A 78 -8.17 7.07 7.27
CA MET A 78 -6.75 6.79 7.29
C MET A 78 -6.14 7.20 8.63
N GLN A 79 -5.19 6.41 9.10
CA GLN A 79 -4.46 6.65 10.34
C GLN A 79 -2.96 6.70 10.07
N SER A 80 -2.24 7.42 10.90
CA SER A 80 -0.79 7.52 10.81
C SER A 80 -0.12 7.38 12.17
N GLU A 81 1.11 6.88 12.12
CA GLU A 81 1.97 6.73 13.28
C GLU A 81 3.41 7.05 12.86
N ALA A 82 4.06 7.94 13.60
CA ALA A 82 5.49 8.19 13.45
C ALA A 82 6.28 7.26 14.38
N MET A 83 7.31 6.62 13.86
CA MET A 83 8.14 5.69 14.64
C MET A 83 9.60 5.74 14.20
N TYR A 84 10.47 5.13 14.99
CA TYR A 84 11.87 4.91 14.63
C TYR A 84 12.11 3.40 14.52
N ILE A 85 12.66 2.99 13.39
CA ILE A 85 13.08 1.61 13.15
C ILE A 85 14.56 1.65 12.80
N ASN A 86 15.42 1.08 13.67
CA ASN A 86 16.88 1.13 13.53
C ASN A 86 17.39 2.56 13.29
N ASP A 87 16.98 3.50 14.16
CA ASP A 87 17.30 4.93 14.11
C ASP A 87 16.81 5.68 12.85
N LYS A 88 16.04 5.03 12.02
CA LYS A 88 15.41 5.63 10.85
C LYS A 88 14.00 6.11 11.18
N TYR A 89 13.72 7.39 10.93
CA TYR A 89 12.37 7.93 11.02
C TYR A 89 11.47 7.28 9.95
N VAL A 90 10.34 6.75 10.37
CA VAL A 90 9.36 6.11 9.50
C VAL A 90 7.97 6.67 9.79
N PHE A 91 7.29 7.11 8.76
CA PHE A 91 5.89 7.53 8.82
C PHE A 91 5.02 6.40 8.27
N LYS A 92 4.34 5.71 9.17
CA LYS A 92 3.43 4.61 8.83
C LYS A 92 2.04 5.17 8.61
N THR A 93 1.40 4.78 7.52
CA THR A 93 0.00 5.08 7.22
C THR A 93 -0.76 3.77 7.03
N THR A 94 -1.94 3.68 7.61
CA THR A 94 -2.85 2.55 7.43
C THR A 94 -4.21 3.04 6.98
N GLY A 95 -4.90 2.22 6.21
CA GLY A 95 -6.22 2.56 5.72
C GLY A 95 -6.84 1.46 4.88
N ALA A 96 -7.88 1.83 4.17
CA ALA A 96 -8.53 0.99 3.19
C ALA A 96 -8.33 1.54 1.77
N TRP A 97 -8.26 0.66 0.80
CA TRP A 97 -8.28 1.00 -0.62
C TRP A 97 -9.57 0.52 -1.25
N LYS A 98 -9.93 1.12 -2.36
CA LYS A 98 -11.02 0.70 -3.22
C LYS A 98 -10.63 0.89 -4.69
N MET A 99 -11.32 0.20 -5.59
CA MET A 99 -11.22 0.44 -7.02
C MET A 99 -12.23 1.50 -7.45
N VAL A 100 -11.79 2.42 -8.30
CA VAL A 100 -12.71 3.24 -9.09
C VAL A 100 -13.27 2.37 -10.21
N ASN A 101 -14.58 2.46 -10.48
CA ASN A 101 -15.30 1.69 -11.49
C ASN A 101 -15.23 0.17 -11.30
N ASP A 102 -15.03 -0.31 -10.09
CA ASP A 102 -15.09 -1.72 -9.74
C ASP A 102 -15.43 -1.88 -8.25
N LYS A 103 -15.86 -3.08 -7.86
CA LYS A 103 -16.31 -3.40 -6.48
C LYS A 103 -15.25 -4.11 -5.65
N MET A 104 -14.00 -3.80 -5.86
CA MET A 104 -12.90 -4.34 -5.09
C MET A 104 -12.41 -3.35 -4.04
N GLY A 105 -11.97 -3.87 -2.92
CA GLY A 105 -11.37 -3.09 -1.83
C GLY A 105 -10.71 -3.98 -0.80
N GLY A 106 -10.00 -3.37 0.13
CA GLY A 106 -9.33 -4.06 1.21
C GLY A 106 -8.45 -3.12 2.03
N PRO A 107 -7.69 -3.66 2.99
CA PRO A 107 -6.76 -2.88 3.77
C PRO A 107 -5.44 -2.64 3.04
N PHE A 108 -4.76 -1.56 3.42
CA PHE A 108 -3.38 -1.31 3.05
C PHE A 108 -2.57 -0.78 4.22
N ILE A 109 -1.27 -0.93 4.13
CA ILE A 109 -0.29 -0.30 5.02
C ILE A 109 0.83 0.32 4.17
N ASN A 110 1.33 1.46 4.60
CA ASN A 110 2.40 2.18 3.90
C ASN A 110 3.45 2.66 4.88
N TYR A 111 4.72 2.42 4.56
CA TYR A 111 5.87 2.93 5.28
C TYR A 111 6.62 3.93 4.40
N ALA A 112 6.69 5.18 4.85
CA ALA A 112 7.41 6.26 4.18
C ALA A 112 8.64 6.67 4.99
N PHE A 113 9.80 6.74 4.36
CA PHE A 113 11.06 7.08 4.99
C PHE A 113 12.03 7.71 4.00
N LEU A 114 13.04 8.40 4.51
CA LEU A 114 14.06 9.02 3.65
C LEU A 114 15.05 7.99 3.11
N SER A 115 15.47 8.19 1.87
CA SER A 115 16.61 7.47 1.28
C SER A 115 17.91 7.80 2.03
N LYS A 116 18.94 6.97 1.81
CA LYS A 116 20.25 7.15 2.50
C LYS A 116 20.88 8.52 2.28
N ASN A 117 20.65 9.15 1.14
CA ASN A 117 21.17 10.48 0.81
C ASN A 117 20.22 11.62 1.18
N ASN A 118 19.08 11.32 1.82
CA ASN A 118 18.03 12.27 2.21
C ASN A 118 17.45 13.10 1.05
N ARG A 119 17.53 12.61 -0.18
CA ARG A 119 17.01 13.32 -1.36
C ARG A 119 15.63 12.87 -1.79
N GLU A 120 15.23 11.68 -1.35
CA GLU A 120 13.97 11.07 -1.77
C GLU A 120 13.22 10.50 -0.57
N ILE A 121 11.92 10.48 -0.69
CA ILE A 121 11.05 9.67 0.18
C ILE A 121 10.79 8.35 -0.53
N ILE A 122 11.09 7.26 0.17
CA ILE A 122 10.79 5.90 -0.29
C ILE A 122 9.51 5.46 0.40
N ASN A 123 8.55 4.96 -0.38
CA ASN A 123 7.32 4.37 0.11
C ASN A 123 7.33 2.87 -0.17
N ILE A 124 7.03 2.08 0.84
CA ILE A 124 6.76 0.65 0.68
C ILE A 124 5.33 0.42 1.14
N ASP A 125 4.47 0.07 0.20
CA ASP A 125 3.02 -0.07 0.37
C ASP A 125 2.62 -1.54 0.23
N GLY A 126 1.87 -2.04 1.18
CA GLY A 126 1.30 -3.38 1.12
C GLY A 126 -0.22 -3.32 1.11
N TYR A 127 -0.86 -4.08 0.24
CA TYR A 127 -2.31 -4.17 0.17
C TYR A 127 -2.79 -5.62 0.07
N VAL A 128 -4.02 -5.84 0.51
CA VAL A 128 -4.67 -7.16 0.49
C VAL A 128 -6.05 -7.04 -0.14
N TYR A 129 -6.36 -7.99 -1.02
CA TYR A 129 -7.71 -8.30 -1.47
C TYR A 129 -8.06 -9.74 -1.06
N ALA A 130 -9.01 -9.88 -0.14
CA ALA A 130 -9.43 -11.18 0.38
C ALA A 130 -10.87 -11.08 0.92
N PRO A 131 -11.89 -10.95 0.05
CA PRO A 131 -13.25 -10.58 0.47
C PRO A 131 -13.89 -11.60 1.42
N ASN A 132 -13.48 -12.87 1.38
CA ASN A 132 -14.08 -13.96 2.14
C ASN A 132 -13.19 -14.45 3.31
N PHE A 133 -12.10 -13.74 3.62
CA PHE A 133 -11.15 -14.14 4.66
C PHE A 133 -10.85 -13.00 5.61
N GLU A 134 -10.40 -13.37 6.82
CA GLU A 134 -9.86 -12.40 7.77
C GLU A 134 -8.55 -11.80 7.23
N LYS A 135 -8.51 -10.47 7.12
CA LYS A 135 -7.43 -9.73 6.46
C LYS A 135 -6.29 -9.35 7.40
N SER A 136 -6.53 -9.35 8.71
CA SER A 136 -5.55 -8.93 9.71
C SER A 136 -4.28 -9.78 9.69
N LYS A 137 -4.41 -11.09 9.51
CA LYS A 137 -3.27 -11.99 9.37
C LYS A 137 -2.44 -11.69 8.12
N LEU A 138 -3.12 -11.47 6.99
CA LEU A 138 -2.48 -11.18 5.70
C LEU A 138 -1.75 -9.83 5.72
N ILE A 139 -2.32 -8.83 6.37
CA ILE A 139 -1.66 -7.54 6.57
C ILE A 139 -0.43 -7.68 7.46
N ARG A 140 -0.48 -8.47 8.54
CA ARG A 140 0.70 -8.72 9.39
C ARG A 140 1.82 -9.43 8.64
N GLU A 141 1.50 -10.34 7.75
CA GLU A 141 2.49 -11.00 6.88
C GLU A 141 3.19 -9.98 5.98
N LEU A 142 2.43 -9.09 5.34
CA LEU A 142 3.00 -8.01 4.53
C LEU A 142 3.82 -7.04 5.38
N GLU A 143 3.33 -6.68 6.56
CA GLU A 143 4.04 -5.80 7.49
C GLU A 143 5.40 -6.40 7.90
N ALA A 144 5.44 -7.71 8.19
CA ALA A 144 6.69 -8.39 8.51
C ALA A 144 7.69 -8.35 7.34
N ILE A 145 7.23 -8.49 6.10
CA ILE A 145 8.07 -8.37 4.91
C ILE A 145 8.62 -6.95 4.78
N ILE A 146 7.78 -5.95 4.91
CA ILE A 146 8.18 -4.54 4.85
C ILE A 146 9.19 -4.22 5.96
N TYR A 147 8.91 -4.67 7.17
CA TYR A 147 9.78 -4.46 8.32
C TYR A 147 11.18 -5.06 8.11
N SER A 148 11.24 -6.24 7.51
CA SER A 148 12.51 -6.90 7.20
C SER A 148 13.34 -6.11 6.17
N ALA A 149 12.68 -5.39 5.27
CA ALA A 149 13.35 -4.56 4.27
C ALA A 149 13.92 -3.25 4.86
N LEU A 150 13.46 -2.84 6.05
CA LEU A 150 13.92 -1.62 6.74
C LEU A 150 15.11 -1.87 7.69
N ASN A 151 15.45 -3.10 7.93
CA ASN A 151 16.57 -3.51 8.80
C ASN A 151 17.92 -3.45 8.09
#